data_f2f068265db04012ebbe8943c120193f
#
_entry.id   f2f068265db04012ebbe8943c120193f
#
_cell.length_a   1.000
_cell.length_b   1.000
_cell.length_c   1.000
_cell.angle_alpha   90.00
_cell.angle_beta   90.00
_cell.angle_gamma   90.00
#
_symmetry.space_group_name_H-M   'P 1'
#
loop_
_entity.id
_entity.type
_entity.pdbx_description
1 polymer ?
#
loop_
_entity_poly.entity_id
_entity_poly.type
_entity_poly.pdbx_seq_one_letter_code
_entity_poly.pdbx_strand_id
1 'polypeptide(L)'
;MWAGSIPPNGTGPRSCTSPAPTPRPTAPPPTGSRLCDWIPALLTGVDDSGKIVRGVCAAGHKALWHPDWEGLPDGTWLTRLDPVLSNITQPMYSETRTSDMVAGHLTPDWAGRFGIAPGIPVAVGAFDAHMGAVGAGIEPYSMVRVMGTSTCDILVAPPDEVGDTLVQGICGQVPGSVMPGMIGFEAGQSSFGDVLAWFESVLSWGRSDKGAKGSLLPALEAEAAKLPPGAYGERALDWLNGRRTRTPISACAR
;
A
#
# COMPACT_ATOMS: atom_id res chain seq x y z
N MET A 1 11.63 17.39 -2.31
CA MET A 1 12.91 18.07 -2.50
C MET A 1 13.24 18.85 -1.24
N TRP A 2 14.17 18.34 -0.43
CA TRP A 2 14.79 19.09 0.66
C TRP A 2 16.30 19.03 0.43
N ALA A 3 16.86 20.10 -0.10
CA ALA A 3 18.29 20.31 -0.19
C ALA A 3 18.70 21.22 0.97
N GLY A 4 19.26 20.65 2.02
CA GLY A 4 19.93 21.35 3.09
C GLY A 4 21.44 21.26 2.88
N SER A 5 22.08 22.38 2.59
CA SER A 5 23.52 22.54 2.46
C SER A 5 24.22 22.26 3.79
N ILE A 6 25.24 21.38 3.77
CA ILE A 6 26.15 21.12 4.89
C ILE A 6 27.26 22.18 4.84
N PRO A 7 27.50 22.96 5.91
CA PRO A 7 28.66 23.82 5.99
C PRO A 7 29.94 23.02 6.34
N PRO A 8 31.12 23.43 5.85
CA PRO A 8 32.36 22.74 6.16
C PRO A 8 32.97 23.25 7.50
N ASN A 9 33.57 22.29 8.20
CA ASN A 9 34.53 22.46 9.30
C ASN A 9 34.01 22.78 10.71
N GLY A 10 34.11 21.78 11.56
CA GLY A 10 34.05 21.88 13.01
C GLY A 10 34.47 20.55 13.65
N THR A 11 35.78 20.40 13.89
CA THR A 11 36.38 19.31 14.65
C THR A 11 36.01 19.40 16.13
N GLY A 12 35.25 18.44 16.62
CA GLY A 12 35.00 18.18 18.05
C GLY A 12 34.25 16.89 18.22
N PRO A 13 34.57 16.04 19.19
CA PRO A 13 33.83 14.79 19.43
C PRO A 13 32.42 15.15 19.89
N ARG A 14 31.44 15.00 19.01
CA ARG A 14 30.04 15.09 19.41
C ARG A 14 29.69 13.79 20.16
N SER A 15 29.47 13.93 21.47
CA SER A 15 28.82 12.89 22.25
C SER A 15 27.47 12.57 21.61
N CYS A 16 27.30 11.35 21.12
CA CYS A 16 25.98 10.80 20.77
C CYS A 16 25.19 10.66 22.07
N THR A 17 24.57 11.72 22.53
CA THR A 17 23.46 11.59 23.47
C THR A 17 22.27 11.15 22.65
N SER A 18 21.88 9.88 22.83
CA SER A 18 20.58 9.41 22.33
C SER A 18 19.52 10.37 22.83
N PRO A 19 18.59 10.83 21.96
CA PRO A 19 17.47 11.63 22.43
C PRO A 19 16.74 10.85 23.51
N ALA A 20 16.40 11.53 24.61
CA ALA A 20 15.61 10.94 25.68
C ALA A 20 14.35 10.29 25.07
N PRO A 21 13.96 9.08 25.53
CA PRO A 21 12.77 8.43 25.02
C PRO A 21 11.60 9.38 25.21
N THR A 22 10.92 9.71 24.10
CA THR A 22 9.67 10.47 24.15
C THR A 22 8.72 9.77 25.11
N PRO A 23 8.13 10.46 26.09
CA PRO A 23 7.19 9.85 27.02
C PRO A 23 6.08 9.19 26.21
N ARG A 24 5.84 7.89 26.45
CA ARG A 24 4.69 7.19 25.84
C ARG A 24 3.42 7.89 26.28
N PRO A 25 2.49 8.17 25.36
CA PRO A 25 1.19 8.70 25.74
C PRO A 25 0.56 7.76 26.78
N THR A 26 0.11 8.31 27.90
CA THR A 26 -0.54 7.55 28.99
C THR A 26 -2.01 7.24 28.69
N ALA A 27 -2.56 7.79 27.59
CA ALA A 27 -3.88 7.47 27.08
C ALA A 27 -3.76 6.51 25.89
N PRO A 28 -4.69 5.55 25.71
CA PRO A 28 -4.75 4.77 24.50
C PRO A 28 -4.83 5.73 23.31
N PRO A 29 -4.08 5.48 22.24
CA PRO A 29 -4.14 6.35 21.07
C PRO A 29 -5.58 6.38 20.56
N PRO A 30 -6.08 7.56 20.18
CA PRO A 30 -7.36 7.63 19.49
C PRO A 30 -7.32 6.67 18.29
N THR A 31 -8.43 6.06 17.98
CA THR A 31 -8.58 5.06 16.92
C THR A 31 -7.72 5.40 15.71
N GLY A 32 -6.75 4.55 15.40
CA GLY A 32 -5.84 4.76 14.27
C GLY A 32 -6.60 4.96 12.96
N SER A 33 -6.19 5.91 12.14
CA SER A 33 -6.77 6.15 10.82
C SER A 33 -5.72 5.97 9.74
N ARG A 34 -6.12 5.39 8.63
CA ARG A 34 -5.30 5.40 7.42
C ARG A 34 -5.34 6.78 6.77
N LEU A 35 -4.30 7.14 6.05
CA LEU A 35 -4.23 8.44 5.38
C LEU A 35 -5.38 8.64 4.39
N CYS A 36 -5.76 7.58 3.67
CA CYS A 36 -6.88 7.60 2.74
C CYS A 36 -8.25 7.85 3.40
N ASP A 37 -8.42 7.50 4.69
CA ASP A 37 -9.63 7.81 5.46
C ASP A 37 -9.53 9.19 6.13
N TRP A 38 -8.33 9.54 6.60
CA TRP A 38 -8.10 10.79 7.31
C TRP A 38 -8.21 12.02 6.42
N ILE A 39 -7.72 11.96 5.17
CA ILE A 39 -7.80 13.10 4.25
C ILE A 39 -9.27 13.46 3.93
N PRO A 40 -10.16 12.52 3.54
CA PRO A 40 -11.58 12.84 3.40
C PRO A 40 -12.21 13.41 4.66
N ALA A 41 -11.89 12.86 5.84
CA ALA A 41 -12.38 13.38 7.12
C ALA A 41 -11.96 14.84 7.35
N LEU A 42 -10.67 15.15 7.10
CA LEU A 42 -10.15 16.51 7.21
C LEU A 42 -10.85 17.49 6.26
N LEU A 43 -11.04 17.09 5.00
CA LEU A 43 -11.69 17.91 3.97
C LEU A 43 -13.17 18.17 4.27
N THR A 44 -13.81 17.24 4.95
CA THR A 44 -15.24 17.29 5.31
C THR A 44 -15.50 17.82 6.72
N GLY A 45 -14.43 18.22 7.45
CA GLY A 45 -14.53 18.84 8.77
C GLY A 45 -14.90 17.86 9.90
N VAL A 46 -14.58 16.58 9.73
CA VAL A 46 -14.77 15.58 10.78
C VAL A 46 -13.59 15.65 11.75
N ASP A 47 -13.85 16.05 12.98
CA ASP A 47 -12.90 16.21 14.08
C ASP A 47 -12.94 15.07 15.11
N ASP A 48 -14.01 14.28 15.10
CA ASP A 48 -14.20 13.10 15.93
C ASP A 48 -13.73 11.84 15.21
N SER A 49 -12.70 11.18 15.74
CA SER A 49 -12.14 9.96 15.15
C SER A 49 -13.14 8.80 15.02
N GLY A 50 -14.16 8.77 15.88
CA GLY A 50 -15.25 7.78 15.82
C GLY A 50 -16.23 8.00 14.66
N LYS A 51 -16.23 9.20 14.08
CA LYS A 51 -17.09 9.56 12.94
C LYS A 51 -16.40 9.51 11.60
N ILE A 52 -15.12 9.17 11.55
CA ILE A 52 -14.39 9.04 10.29
C ILE A 52 -14.98 7.90 9.48
N VAL A 53 -15.42 8.20 8.26
CA VAL A 53 -15.88 7.19 7.30
C VAL A 53 -14.67 6.36 6.87
N ARG A 54 -14.77 5.04 6.99
CA ARG A 54 -13.70 4.10 6.67
C ARG A 54 -13.91 3.48 5.30
N GLY A 55 -12.85 3.48 4.49
CA GLY A 55 -12.87 2.81 3.19
C GLY A 55 -12.63 1.31 3.35
N VAL A 56 -13.50 0.49 2.75
CA VAL A 56 -13.38 -0.99 2.77
C VAL A 56 -12.04 -1.46 2.22
N CYS A 57 -11.49 -0.76 1.24
CA CYS A 57 -10.19 -1.06 0.66
C CYS A 57 -9.08 -1.07 1.72
N ALA A 58 -8.92 0.03 2.45
CA ALA A 58 -7.89 0.14 3.49
C ALA A 58 -8.20 -0.73 4.71
N ALA A 59 -9.46 -0.85 5.09
CA ALA A 59 -9.91 -1.64 6.21
C ALA A 59 -9.61 -3.13 6.03
N GLY A 60 -10.02 -3.71 4.91
CA GLY A 60 -9.85 -5.13 4.64
C GLY A 60 -8.41 -5.51 4.32
N HIS A 61 -7.72 -4.75 3.46
CA HIS A 61 -6.36 -5.12 3.06
C HIS A 61 -5.28 -4.85 4.12
N LYS A 62 -5.45 -3.83 4.98
CA LYS A 62 -4.37 -3.39 5.87
C LYS A 62 -4.78 -3.14 7.33
N ALA A 63 -6.04 -3.41 7.70
CA ALA A 63 -6.52 -3.17 9.06
C ALA A 63 -7.36 -4.32 9.64
N LEU A 64 -7.23 -5.52 9.10
CA LEU A 64 -7.84 -6.76 9.61
C LEU A 64 -9.37 -6.72 9.67
N TRP A 65 -10.02 -5.85 8.89
CA TRP A 65 -11.47 -5.79 8.84
C TRP A 65 -12.05 -6.83 7.88
N HIS A 66 -13.11 -7.51 8.30
CA HIS A 66 -13.87 -8.39 7.43
C HIS A 66 -15.36 -8.36 7.81
N PRO A 67 -16.29 -8.42 6.84
CA PRO A 67 -17.73 -8.40 7.13
C PRO A 67 -18.18 -9.59 7.98
N ASP A 68 -17.63 -10.78 7.76
CA ASP A 68 -17.99 -12.00 8.52
C ASP A 68 -17.58 -11.94 9.99
N TRP A 69 -16.71 -11.01 10.36
CA TRP A 69 -16.31 -10.76 11.76
C TRP A 69 -17.06 -9.56 12.36
N GLU A 70 -18.02 -9.02 11.61
CA GLU A 70 -18.71 -7.77 12.00
C GLU A 70 -17.73 -6.63 12.33
N GLY A 71 -16.58 -6.63 11.69
CA GLY A 71 -15.49 -5.67 11.90
C GLY A 71 -14.13 -6.33 12.05
N LEU A 72 -13.54 -6.27 13.25
CA LEU A 72 -12.22 -6.84 13.55
C LEU A 72 -12.33 -8.26 14.10
N PRO A 73 -11.24 -9.05 14.02
CA PRO A 73 -11.16 -10.35 14.66
C PRO A 73 -11.43 -10.27 16.16
N ASP A 74 -11.91 -11.38 16.75
CA ASP A 74 -12.10 -11.52 18.17
C ASP A 74 -10.83 -11.11 18.97
N GLY A 75 -11.05 -10.41 20.07
CA GLY A 75 -9.98 -9.90 20.95
C GLY A 75 -9.09 -11.01 21.52
N THR A 76 -9.62 -12.23 21.70
CA THR A 76 -8.82 -13.41 22.07
C THR A 76 -7.79 -13.75 21.00
N TRP A 77 -8.14 -13.68 19.75
CA TRP A 77 -7.22 -13.92 18.63
C TRP A 77 -6.13 -12.85 18.56
N LEU A 78 -6.51 -11.57 18.72
CA LEU A 78 -5.56 -10.46 18.74
C LEU A 78 -4.56 -10.59 19.89
N THR A 79 -5.03 -10.95 21.10
CA THR A 79 -4.18 -11.16 22.27
C THR A 79 -3.19 -12.31 22.08
N ARG A 80 -3.55 -13.34 21.31
CA ARG A 80 -2.64 -14.45 20.97
C ARG A 80 -1.54 -14.04 19.99
N LEU A 81 -1.77 -13.02 19.16
CA LEU A 81 -0.73 -12.46 18.30
C LEU A 81 0.27 -11.63 19.11
N ASP A 82 -0.22 -10.75 19.96
CA ASP A 82 0.58 -9.94 20.88
C ASP A 82 -0.30 -9.48 22.05
N PRO A 83 0.13 -9.69 23.31
CA PRO A 83 -0.60 -9.23 24.51
C PRO A 83 -0.91 -7.73 24.51
N VAL A 84 -0.10 -6.90 23.85
CA VAL A 84 -0.35 -5.45 23.70
C VAL A 84 -1.66 -5.19 22.95
N LEU A 85 -2.05 -6.10 22.03
CA LEU A 85 -3.28 -5.98 21.25
C LEU A 85 -4.54 -6.27 22.06
N SER A 86 -4.42 -6.80 23.29
CA SER A 86 -5.56 -6.99 24.20
C SER A 86 -6.33 -5.69 24.49
N ASN A 87 -5.65 -4.56 24.38
CA ASN A 87 -6.25 -3.24 24.58
C ASN A 87 -7.07 -2.76 23.36
N ILE A 88 -6.99 -3.45 22.24
CA ILE A 88 -7.83 -3.22 21.05
C ILE A 88 -9.10 -4.08 21.18
N THR A 89 -9.81 -3.93 22.30
CA THR A 89 -10.99 -4.75 22.63
C THR A 89 -12.28 -4.21 22.02
N GLN A 90 -12.26 -2.98 21.54
CA GLN A 90 -13.38 -2.37 20.84
C GLN A 90 -13.06 -2.33 19.34
N PRO A 91 -14.01 -2.68 18.45
CA PRO A 91 -13.82 -2.47 17.04
C PRO A 91 -13.51 -0.99 16.83
N MET A 92 -12.36 -0.70 16.23
CA MET A 92 -12.02 0.69 15.88
C MET A 92 -13.12 1.28 14.98
N TYR A 93 -13.85 0.41 14.28
CA TYR A 93 -15.01 0.69 13.45
C TYR A 93 -15.67 -0.63 13.04
N SER A 94 -16.99 -0.65 12.94
CA SER A 94 -17.77 -1.79 12.45
C SER A 94 -18.16 -1.63 10.98
N GLU A 95 -18.37 -0.39 10.54
CA GLU A 95 -18.84 -0.08 9.22
C GLU A 95 -17.71 0.41 8.31
N THR A 96 -17.78 -0.02 7.05
CA THR A 96 -16.93 0.48 5.97
C THR A 96 -17.78 0.82 4.76
N ARG A 97 -17.22 1.66 3.87
CA ARG A 97 -17.87 2.04 2.61
C ARG A 97 -16.95 1.84 1.43
N THR A 98 -17.53 1.57 0.28
CA THR A 98 -16.81 1.49 -1.00
C THR A 98 -16.44 2.89 -1.50
N SER A 99 -15.43 2.98 -2.35
CA SER A 99 -14.85 4.27 -2.79
C SER A 99 -15.73 5.07 -3.75
N ASP A 100 -16.78 4.47 -4.30
CA ASP A 100 -17.83 5.15 -5.07
C ASP A 100 -18.83 5.93 -4.20
N MET A 101 -18.80 5.71 -2.87
CA MET A 101 -19.69 6.40 -1.95
C MET A 101 -19.11 7.73 -1.49
N VAL A 102 -20.00 8.62 -1.03
CA VAL A 102 -19.63 9.92 -0.47
C VAL A 102 -19.24 9.77 1.00
N ALA A 103 -18.04 10.22 1.35
CA ALA A 103 -17.59 10.34 2.74
C ALA A 103 -18.17 11.57 3.45
N GLY A 104 -18.39 12.64 2.71
CA GLY A 104 -18.92 13.90 3.19
C GLY A 104 -18.83 14.98 2.11
N HIS A 105 -18.96 16.24 2.51
CA HIS A 105 -18.91 17.37 1.59
C HIS A 105 -17.82 18.37 1.99
N LEU A 106 -17.16 18.94 1.00
CA LEU A 106 -16.05 19.88 1.19
C LEU A 106 -16.51 21.09 2.01
N THR A 107 -15.77 21.38 3.09
CA THR A 107 -16.08 22.53 3.94
C THR A 107 -15.79 23.87 3.24
N PRO A 108 -16.44 24.98 3.65
CA PRO A 108 -16.15 26.31 3.12
C PRO A 108 -14.69 26.74 3.28
N ASP A 109 -14.02 26.35 4.38
CA ASP A 109 -12.61 26.67 4.62
C ASP A 109 -11.70 26.02 3.58
N TRP A 110 -11.86 24.71 3.35
CA TRP A 110 -11.08 24.01 2.33
C TRP A 110 -11.44 24.47 0.91
N ALA A 111 -12.71 24.72 0.64
CA ALA A 111 -13.15 25.25 -0.64
C ALA A 111 -12.49 26.60 -0.94
N GLY A 112 -12.40 27.49 0.06
CA GLY A 112 -11.70 28.78 -0.07
C GLY A 112 -10.19 28.61 -0.33
N ARG A 113 -9.53 27.65 0.34
CA ARG A 113 -8.10 27.34 0.12
C ARG A 113 -7.82 26.81 -1.28
N PHE A 114 -8.73 26.00 -1.83
CA PHE A 114 -8.59 25.42 -3.17
C PHE A 114 -9.12 26.33 -4.29
N GLY A 115 -9.82 27.39 -3.97
CA GLY A 115 -10.45 28.29 -4.95
C GLY A 115 -11.60 27.63 -5.71
N ILE A 116 -12.34 26.72 -5.08
CA ILE A 116 -13.47 25.99 -5.67
C ILE A 116 -14.75 26.16 -4.83
N ALA A 117 -15.90 25.70 -5.34
CA ALA A 117 -17.16 25.81 -4.61
C ALA A 117 -17.19 24.92 -3.35
N PRO A 118 -17.77 25.38 -2.23
CA PRO A 118 -18.04 24.53 -1.08
C PRO A 118 -19.13 23.52 -1.37
N GLY A 119 -19.21 22.46 -0.55
CA GLY A 119 -20.28 21.46 -0.65
C GLY A 119 -20.07 20.42 -1.76
N ILE A 120 -18.93 20.43 -2.47
CA ILE A 120 -18.56 19.38 -3.42
C ILE A 120 -18.47 18.05 -2.66
N PRO A 121 -19.05 16.94 -3.18
CA PRO A 121 -18.92 15.64 -2.54
C PRO A 121 -17.46 15.17 -2.54
N VAL A 122 -17.02 14.65 -1.40
CA VAL A 122 -15.71 14.04 -1.20
C VAL A 122 -15.91 12.52 -1.13
N ALA A 123 -15.29 11.78 -2.02
CA ALA A 123 -15.41 10.32 -2.07
C ALA A 123 -14.73 9.65 -0.86
N VAL A 124 -15.15 8.44 -0.55
CA VAL A 124 -14.47 7.56 0.39
C VAL A 124 -13.10 7.20 -0.17
N GLY A 125 -12.07 7.28 0.66
CA GLY A 125 -10.70 7.02 0.24
C GLY A 125 -10.40 5.54 0.01
N ALA A 126 -9.44 5.30 -0.87
CA ALA A 126 -8.91 3.96 -1.16
C ALA A 126 -7.41 4.02 -1.42
N PHE A 127 -6.78 2.88 -1.68
CA PHE A 127 -5.38 2.83 -2.07
C PHE A 127 -5.19 3.22 -3.53
N ASP A 128 -4.08 3.88 -3.82
CA ASP A 128 -3.69 4.35 -5.15
C ASP A 128 -3.67 3.22 -6.19
N ALA A 129 -3.07 2.07 -5.86
CA ALA A 129 -3.01 0.93 -6.77
C ALA A 129 -4.41 0.37 -7.11
N HIS A 130 -5.34 0.34 -6.14
CA HIS A 130 -6.70 -0.12 -6.37
C HIS A 130 -7.47 0.86 -7.26
N MET A 131 -7.33 2.16 -7.01
CA MET A 131 -7.93 3.18 -7.87
C MET A 131 -7.24 3.27 -9.24
N GLY A 132 -5.94 2.98 -9.30
CA GLY A 132 -5.21 2.81 -10.55
C GLY A 132 -5.77 1.67 -11.40
N ALA A 133 -6.17 0.57 -10.78
CA ALA A 133 -6.82 -0.54 -11.47
C ALA A 133 -8.20 -0.14 -12.02
N VAL A 134 -8.99 0.60 -11.25
CA VAL A 134 -10.28 1.15 -11.73
C VAL A 134 -10.05 2.11 -12.90
N GLY A 135 -9.07 3.01 -12.78
CA GLY A 135 -8.71 3.95 -13.84
C GLY A 135 -8.21 3.27 -15.12
N ALA A 136 -7.62 2.08 -15.00
CA ALA A 136 -7.21 1.25 -16.14
C ALA A 136 -8.37 0.42 -16.73
N GLY A 137 -9.58 0.55 -16.20
CA GLY A 137 -10.75 -0.18 -16.70
C GLY A 137 -10.77 -1.64 -16.33
N ILE A 138 -10.41 -1.98 -15.08
CA ILE A 138 -10.43 -3.38 -14.61
C ILE A 138 -11.83 -3.99 -14.74
N GLU A 139 -11.86 -5.20 -15.24
CA GLU A 139 -13.08 -6.01 -15.41
C GLU A 139 -12.87 -7.41 -14.84
N PRO A 140 -13.94 -8.17 -14.52
CA PRO A 140 -13.82 -9.57 -14.15
C PRO A 140 -12.98 -10.35 -15.17
N TYR A 141 -12.16 -11.29 -14.68
CA TYR A 141 -11.23 -12.12 -15.47
C TYR A 141 -10.06 -11.36 -16.11
N SER A 142 -9.92 -10.07 -15.84
CA SER A 142 -8.74 -9.30 -16.20
C SER A 142 -7.85 -9.05 -15.00
N MET A 143 -6.56 -8.87 -15.22
CA MET A 143 -5.59 -8.47 -14.21
C MET A 143 -4.99 -7.12 -14.59
N VAL A 144 -5.02 -6.19 -13.65
CA VAL A 144 -4.28 -4.94 -13.78
C VAL A 144 -3.03 -5.02 -12.92
N ARG A 145 -1.88 -4.84 -13.54
CA ARG A 145 -0.60 -4.72 -12.84
C ARG A 145 -0.19 -3.26 -12.74
N VAL A 146 -0.22 -2.71 -11.55
CA VAL A 146 0.29 -1.38 -11.25
C VAL A 146 1.78 -1.50 -10.95
N MET A 147 2.62 -0.92 -11.82
CA MET A 147 4.07 -1.03 -11.75
C MET A 147 4.70 0.30 -11.36
N GLY A 148 5.52 0.27 -10.31
CA GLY A 148 6.31 1.40 -9.83
C GLY A 148 7.60 0.88 -9.18
N THR A 149 7.96 1.39 -8.02
CA THR A 149 9.02 0.87 -7.13
C THR A 149 8.76 -0.60 -6.81
N SER A 150 7.50 -0.93 -6.51
CA SER A 150 6.95 -2.28 -6.34
C SER A 150 5.86 -2.54 -7.38
N THR A 151 5.29 -3.76 -7.40
CA THR A 151 4.07 -4.04 -8.16
C THR A 151 2.90 -4.35 -7.25
N CYS A 152 1.71 -3.97 -7.70
CA CYS A 152 0.45 -4.50 -7.19
C CYS A 152 -0.32 -5.13 -8.35
N ASP A 153 -0.63 -6.41 -8.20
CA ASP A 153 -1.44 -7.18 -9.15
C ASP A 153 -2.86 -7.22 -8.59
N ILE A 154 -3.79 -6.59 -9.29
CA ILE A 154 -5.18 -6.42 -8.86
C ILE A 154 -6.08 -7.21 -9.81
N LEU A 155 -6.96 -8.03 -9.22
CA LEU A 155 -8.03 -8.74 -9.92
C LEU A 155 -9.35 -8.47 -9.23
N VAL A 156 -10.44 -8.66 -9.96
CA VAL A 156 -11.80 -8.66 -9.42
C VAL A 156 -12.57 -9.87 -9.95
N ALA A 157 -13.44 -10.41 -9.10
CA ALA A 157 -14.33 -11.50 -9.49
C ALA A 157 -15.69 -11.37 -8.82
N PRO A 158 -16.76 -11.90 -9.43
CA PRO A 158 -18.09 -11.98 -8.83
C PRO A 158 -18.07 -12.83 -7.54
N PRO A 159 -18.79 -12.43 -6.48
CA PRO A 159 -18.81 -13.17 -5.22
C PRO A 159 -19.34 -14.59 -5.33
N ASP A 160 -20.32 -14.82 -6.18
CA ASP A 160 -20.93 -16.13 -6.44
C ASP A 160 -19.97 -17.14 -7.10
N GLU A 161 -18.98 -16.65 -7.85
CA GLU A 161 -17.96 -17.51 -8.43
C GLU A 161 -16.81 -17.81 -7.45
N VAL A 162 -16.52 -16.90 -6.55
CA VAL A 162 -15.48 -17.08 -5.53
C VAL A 162 -15.99 -17.95 -4.38
N GLY A 163 -17.24 -17.77 -3.96
CA GLY A 163 -17.84 -18.44 -2.81
C GLY A 163 -16.96 -18.28 -1.56
N ASP A 164 -16.81 -19.37 -0.81
CA ASP A 164 -15.98 -19.42 0.40
C ASP A 164 -14.50 -19.72 0.11
N THR A 165 -14.08 -19.69 -1.16
CA THR A 165 -12.71 -20.03 -1.55
C THR A 165 -11.74 -18.92 -1.15
N LEU A 166 -10.79 -19.24 -0.28
CA LEU A 166 -9.68 -18.36 0.04
C LEU A 166 -8.47 -18.65 -0.85
N VAL A 167 -8.04 -17.66 -1.60
CA VAL A 167 -6.84 -17.76 -2.44
C VAL A 167 -5.60 -17.64 -1.57
N GLN A 168 -4.90 -18.76 -1.40
CA GLN A 168 -3.70 -18.77 -0.56
C GLN A 168 -2.53 -18.06 -1.22
N GLY A 169 -1.72 -17.39 -0.39
CA GLY A 169 -0.46 -16.80 -0.83
C GLY A 169 -0.55 -15.42 -1.47
N ILE A 170 -1.73 -14.81 -1.55
CA ILE A 170 -1.90 -13.41 -1.97
C ILE A 170 -1.89 -12.44 -0.78
N CYS A 171 -1.80 -11.14 -1.06
CA CYS A 171 -1.76 -10.10 -0.02
C CYS A 171 -3.12 -9.85 0.63
N GLY A 172 -4.20 -10.02 -0.11
CA GLY A 172 -5.55 -9.78 0.37
C GLY A 172 -6.64 -10.21 -0.60
N GLN A 173 -7.81 -10.52 -0.03
CA GLN A 173 -9.04 -10.85 -0.72
C GLN A 173 -10.17 -10.17 0.04
N VAL A 174 -10.73 -9.10 -0.53
CA VAL A 174 -11.63 -8.21 0.20
C VAL A 174 -12.83 -7.82 -0.66
N PRO A 175 -14.06 -8.11 -0.20
CA PRO A 175 -15.28 -7.68 -0.89
C PRO A 175 -15.35 -6.16 -1.02
N GLY A 176 -15.64 -5.66 -2.21
CA GLY A 176 -15.86 -4.24 -2.48
C GLY A 176 -14.59 -3.35 -2.47
N SER A 177 -13.40 -3.92 -2.32
CA SER A 177 -12.17 -3.12 -2.15
C SER A 177 -11.71 -2.40 -3.42
N VAL A 178 -12.06 -2.91 -4.59
CA VAL A 178 -11.71 -2.35 -5.90
C VAL A 178 -12.96 -1.81 -6.59
N MET A 179 -13.93 -2.69 -6.79
CA MET A 179 -15.22 -2.38 -7.40
C MET A 179 -16.35 -2.80 -6.47
N PRO A 180 -17.41 -1.98 -6.33
CA PRO A 180 -18.61 -2.37 -5.59
C PRO A 180 -19.20 -3.67 -6.14
N GLY A 181 -19.64 -4.55 -5.24
CA GLY A 181 -20.26 -5.82 -5.60
C GLY A 181 -19.30 -6.91 -6.12
N MET A 182 -17.99 -6.63 -6.19
CA MET A 182 -16.97 -7.60 -6.58
C MET A 182 -16.04 -7.93 -5.40
N ILE A 183 -15.42 -9.09 -5.43
CA ILE A 183 -14.31 -9.39 -4.53
C ILE A 183 -13.03 -8.90 -5.20
N GLY A 184 -12.28 -8.06 -4.49
CA GLY A 184 -10.97 -7.58 -4.94
C GLY A 184 -9.85 -8.43 -4.37
N PHE A 185 -8.90 -8.82 -5.22
CA PHE A 185 -7.71 -9.57 -4.87
C PHE A 185 -6.47 -8.72 -5.07
N GLU A 186 -5.56 -8.77 -4.10
CA GLU A 186 -4.26 -8.09 -4.16
C GLU A 186 -3.14 -9.11 -4.07
N ALA A 187 -2.27 -9.11 -5.08
CA ALA A 187 -0.97 -9.78 -5.06
C ALA A 187 0.11 -8.76 -5.44
N GLY A 188 1.36 -9.18 -5.58
CA GLY A 188 2.41 -8.31 -6.11
C GLY A 188 3.81 -8.65 -5.64
N GLN A 189 4.76 -7.81 -6.04
CA GLN A 189 6.19 -7.92 -5.72
C GLN A 189 6.63 -6.70 -4.90
N SER A 190 7.47 -6.95 -3.89
CA SER A 190 7.96 -5.89 -3.00
C SER A 190 8.94 -4.95 -3.69
N SER A 191 9.59 -5.40 -4.77
CA SER A 191 10.56 -4.63 -5.54
C SER A 191 10.40 -4.94 -7.02
N PHE A 192 10.35 -3.93 -7.84
CA PHE A 192 10.30 -4.03 -9.29
C PHE A 192 11.18 -2.96 -9.94
N GLY A 193 10.77 -1.70 -9.95
CA GLY A 193 11.58 -0.61 -10.47
C GLY A 193 12.90 -0.44 -9.72
N ASP A 194 12.91 -0.66 -8.41
CA ASP A 194 14.12 -0.62 -7.58
C ASP A 194 15.14 -1.70 -7.99
N VAL A 195 14.69 -2.89 -8.39
CA VAL A 195 15.58 -3.96 -8.88
C VAL A 195 16.28 -3.53 -10.17
N LEU A 196 15.53 -2.93 -11.09
CA LEU A 196 16.08 -2.42 -12.34
C LEU A 196 17.09 -1.30 -12.10
N ALA A 197 16.75 -0.35 -11.22
CA ALA A 197 17.64 0.75 -10.85
C ALA A 197 18.92 0.25 -10.14
N TRP A 198 18.78 -0.72 -9.24
CA TRP A 198 19.92 -1.37 -8.58
C TRP A 198 20.80 -2.08 -9.61
N PHE A 199 20.24 -2.86 -10.51
CA PHE A 199 20.98 -3.59 -11.54
C PHE A 199 21.72 -2.64 -12.47
N GLU A 200 21.06 -1.57 -12.91
CA GLU A 200 21.70 -0.51 -13.69
C GLU A 200 22.89 0.11 -12.93
N SER A 201 22.76 0.36 -11.63
CA SER A 201 23.85 0.90 -10.82
C SER A 201 25.04 -0.06 -10.73
N VAL A 202 24.77 -1.37 -10.61
CA VAL A 202 25.83 -2.41 -10.61
C VAL A 202 26.57 -2.46 -11.94
N LEU A 203 25.84 -2.43 -13.06
CA LEU A 203 26.44 -2.43 -14.40
C LEU A 203 27.21 -1.15 -14.71
N SER A 204 26.79 -0.04 -14.12
CA SER A 204 27.46 1.26 -14.29
C SER A 204 28.69 1.42 -13.39
N TRP A 205 28.90 0.52 -12.40
CA TRP A 205 30.02 0.60 -11.50
C TRP A 205 31.34 0.37 -12.25
N GLY A 206 32.27 1.30 -12.13
CA GLY A 206 33.56 1.25 -12.83
C GLY A 206 33.56 1.84 -14.24
N ARG A 207 32.44 2.32 -14.76
CA ARG A 207 32.45 3.10 -16.00
C ARG A 207 33.08 4.48 -15.73
N SER A 208 34.16 4.75 -16.44
CA SER A 208 34.92 6.02 -16.30
C SER A 208 34.26 7.20 -16.99
N ASP A 209 33.31 6.97 -17.88
CA ASP A 209 32.57 7.97 -18.63
C ASP A 209 31.41 8.54 -17.79
N LYS A 210 31.78 9.32 -16.75
CA LYS A 210 30.82 10.14 -15.98
C LYS A 210 29.98 11.12 -16.83
N GLY A 211 30.09 11.04 -18.14
CA GLY A 211 29.43 11.89 -19.11
C GLY A 211 28.34 11.24 -19.96
N ALA A 212 28.12 9.94 -19.89
CA ALA A 212 26.99 9.30 -20.56
C ALA A 212 25.69 9.64 -19.83
N LYS A 213 25.07 10.75 -20.22
CA LYS A 213 23.76 11.16 -19.73
C LYS A 213 22.71 10.22 -20.30
N GLY A 214 22.22 9.29 -19.50
CA GLY A 214 21.08 8.44 -19.86
C GLY A 214 21.08 7.10 -19.12
N SER A 215 19.90 6.54 -18.95
CA SER A 215 19.71 5.21 -18.40
C SER A 215 20.24 4.15 -19.37
N LEU A 216 20.85 3.09 -18.84
CA LEU A 216 21.24 1.90 -19.61
C LEU A 216 20.04 0.99 -19.92
N LEU A 217 18.93 1.14 -19.21
CA LEU A 217 17.79 0.26 -19.31
C LEU A 217 17.23 0.12 -20.73
N PRO A 218 17.07 1.19 -21.54
CA PRO A 218 16.59 1.05 -22.92
C PRO A 218 17.51 0.20 -23.80
N ALA A 219 18.84 0.32 -23.62
CA ALA A 219 19.80 -0.47 -24.37
C ALA A 219 19.77 -1.94 -23.93
N LEU A 220 19.68 -2.21 -22.62
CA LEU A 220 19.54 -3.55 -22.07
C LEU A 220 18.23 -4.21 -22.52
N GLU A 221 17.14 -3.47 -22.54
CA GLU A 221 15.84 -3.94 -23.04
C GLU A 221 15.92 -4.32 -24.52
N ALA A 222 16.54 -3.49 -25.35
CA ALA A 222 16.70 -3.76 -26.78
C ALA A 222 17.55 -5.03 -27.05
N GLU A 223 18.55 -5.30 -26.22
CA GLU A 223 19.33 -6.55 -26.32
C GLU A 223 18.55 -7.75 -25.78
N ALA A 224 17.87 -7.61 -24.66
CA ALA A 224 17.06 -8.67 -24.07
C ALA A 224 15.91 -9.10 -25.00
N ALA A 225 15.28 -8.15 -25.71
CA ALA A 225 14.18 -8.43 -26.64
C ALA A 225 14.58 -9.32 -27.84
N LYS A 226 15.90 -9.47 -28.10
CA LYS A 226 16.40 -10.37 -29.16
C LYS A 226 16.39 -11.85 -28.74
N LEU A 227 16.18 -12.12 -27.46
CA LEU A 227 16.29 -13.44 -26.86
C LEU A 227 14.92 -13.90 -26.35
N PRO A 228 14.55 -15.17 -26.55
CA PRO A 228 13.36 -15.70 -25.90
C PRO A 228 13.60 -15.83 -24.38
N PRO A 229 12.54 -15.71 -23.57
CA PRO A 229 12.64 -15.92 -22.11
C PRO A 229 13.31 -17.27 -21.78
N GLY A 230 14.33 -17.24 -20.90
CA GLY A 230 15.07 -18.43 -20.50
C GLY A 230 16.04 -18.98 -21.56
N ALA A 231 16.47 -18.18 -22.53
CA ALA A 231 17.35 -18.57 -23.62
C ALA A 231 18.63 -19.30 -23.17
N TYR A 232 19.19 -18.93 -22.04
CA TYR A 232 20.40 -19.51 -21.48
C TYR A 232 20.17 -20.37 -20.23
N GLY A 233 18.91 -20.57 -19.82
CA GLY A 233 18.54 -21.38 -18.67
C GLY A 233 18.70 -20.70 -17.32
N GLU A 234 19.23 -19.47 -17.26
CA GLU A 234 19.35 -18.71 -16.03
C GLU A 234 17.97 -18.34 -15.48
N ARG A 235 17.88 -18.38 -14.15
CA ARG A 235 16.67 -17.97 -13.42
C ARG A 235 17.08 -17.06 -12.28
N ALA A 236 16.39 -15.94 -12.14
CA ALA A 236 16.53 -15.05 -10.99
C ALA A 236 15.31 -15.15 -10.09
N LEU A 237 15.56 -15.17 -8.77
CA LEU A 237 14.51 -14.95 -7.78
C LEU A 237 14.39 -13.45 -7.55
N ASP A 238 13.20 -12.92 -7.75
CA ASP A 238 12.89 -11.50 -7.71
C ASP A 238 12.51 -10.98 -6.30
N TRP A 239 12.86 -11.75 -5.26
CA TRP A 239 12.50 -11.42 -3.87
C TRP A 239 13.51 -10.51 -3.16
N LEU A 240 14.17 -9.65 -3.88
CA LEU A 240 15.28 -8.84 -3.36
C LEU A 240 14.89 -7.90 -2.21
N ASN A 241 13.63 -7.49 -2.12
CA ASN A 241 13.11 -6.68 -1.01
C ASN A 241 11.95 -7.39 -0.28
N GLY A 242 12.04 -8.72 -0.16
CA GLY A 242 11.03 -9.55 0.46
C GLY A 242 9.96 -10.03 -0.52
N ARG A 243 9.16 -10.95 -0.03
CA ARG A 243 8.16 -11.66 -0.80
C ARG A 243 6.76 -11.26 -0.36
N ARG A 244 5.93 -10.74 -1.25
CA ARG A 244 4.53 -10.37 -0.98
C ARG A 244 3.57 -11.54 -1.09
N THR A 245 3.85 -12.48 -1.99
CA THR A 245 3.04 -13.70 -2.14
C THR A 245 3.74 -14.88 -1.48
N ARG A 246 3.02 -15.63 -0.64
CA ARG A 246 3.57 -16.82 0.00
C ARG A 246 3.48 -18.01 -0.96
N THR A 247 4.61 -18.65 -1.29
CA THR A 247 4.58 -20.07 -1.69
C THR A 247 4.59 -20.92 -0.43
N PRO A 248 3.90 -22.04 -0.35
CA PRO A 248 4.05 -22.98 0.76
C PRO A 248 5.54 -23.30 0.93
N ILE A 249 6.06 -23.22 2.16
CA ILE A 249 7.47 -23.48 2.50
C ILE A 249 7.93 -24.85 2.00
N SER A 250 7.00 -25.80 1.85
CA SER A 250 7.24 -27.13 1.29
C SER A 250 7.73 -27.14 -0.17
N ALA A 251 7.55 -26.07 -0.93
CA ALA A 251 8.03 -25.99 -2.31
C ALA A 251 9.47 -25.46 -2.43
N CYS A 252 10.04 -24.89 -1.36
CA CYS A 252 11.44 -24.41 -1.34
C CYS A 252 12.43 -25.42 -0.74
N ALA A 253 11.97 -26.57 -0.26
CA ALA A 253 12.77 -27.60 0.41
C ALA A 253 13.21 -28.75 -0.51
N ARG A 254 13.26 -28.54 -1.83
CA ARG A 254 13.81 -29.50 -2.79
C ARG A 254 14.76 -28.84 -3.75
#